data_ded2632c5bd7695c3c2ad3fa5149a0ad
#
_entry.id   ded2632c5bd7695c3c2ad3fa5149a0ad
#
_cell.length_a   1.000
_cell.length_b   1.000
_cell.length_c   1.000
_cell.angle_alpha   90.00
_cell.angle_beta   90.00
_cell.angle_gamma   90.00
#
_symmetry.space_group_name_H-M   'P 1'
#
loop_
_entity.id
_entity.type
_entity.pdbx_description
1 polymer ?
#
loop_
_entity_poly.entity_id
_entity_poly.type
_entity_poly.pdbx_seq_one_letter_code
_entity_poly.pdbx_strand_id
1 'polypeptide(L)'
;MGSMTYDQKVAEFKARIDAGDKIEGGDWMPDEYRQAALKFIEMHANSEVMGALPEGTWIPRAPTLKRKLSLTAKVQDEVGHGQILYRVAEDLGKTREQMFDDLVNGRTKFHNVFHYPAETWGDVAYIGWLIDGAALVNQKALLDASYMPYVRAMRRICPEESLHLRHGEELVLELVSGTKEQRELFQDAVNRWWQPTMHFFGPPSKKKDMLLYWGIKTRTNESLRQEFFSTYVPKLWDLGISVPDDKLAWNEAKGEWDWSEPDWDEFWKVVRGDGPMTQVRLAKRKTVWDTHAWIREVFAGIADAA
;
A
#
# COMPACT_ATOMS: atom_id res chain seq x y z
N MET A 1 -19.02 -42.37 -9.68
CA MET A 1 -17.85 -41.57 -9.27
C MET A 1 -18.19 -40.90 -7.96
N GLY A 2 -17.48 -41.20 -6.87
CA GLY A 2 -17.71 -40.58 -5.58
C GLY A 2 -17.41 -39.07 -5.65
N SER A 3 -18.23 -38.24 -5.03
CA SER A 3 -17.94 -36.80 -4.91
C SER A 3 -16.68 -36.60 -4.08
N MET A 4 -15.77 -35.75 -4.52
CA MET A 4 -14.58 -35.37 -3.74
C MET A 4 -14.98 -34.78 -2.40
N THR A 5 -14.26 -35.14 -1.35
CA THR A 5 -14.40 -34.48 -0.04
C THR A 5 -13.88 -33.04 -0.11
N TYR A 6 -14.27 -32.21 0.86
CA TYR A 6 -13.75 -30.82 0.95
C TYR A 6 -12.22 -30.79 0.98
N ASP A 7 -11.59 -31.63 1.81
CA ASP A 7 -10.13 -31.69 1.93
C ASP A 7 -9.44 -32.10 0.62
N GLN A 8 -10.04 -33.01 -0.15
CA GLN A 8 -9.54 -33.38 -1.48
C GLN A 8 -9.59 -32.20 -2.45
N LYS A 9 -10.69 -31.44 -2.43
CA LYS A 9 -10.80 -30.21 -3.26
C LYS A 9 -9.79 -29.14 -2.87
N VAL A 10 -9.54 -28.96 -1.57
CA VAL A 10 -8.53 -28.02 -1.05
C VAL A 10 -7.12 -28.43 -1.50
N ALA A 11 -6.81 -29.73 -1.42
CA ALA A 11 -5.53 -30.26 -1.87
C ALA A 11 -5.32 -30.09 -3.39
N GLU A 12 -6.35 -30.37 -4.20
CA GLU A 12 -6.32 -30.14 -5.64
C GLU A 12 -6.16 -28.65 -5.98
N PHE A 13 -6.91 -27.78 -5.31
CA PHE A 13 -6.79 -26.32 -5.48
C PHE A 13 -5.38 -25.84 -5.16
N LYS A 14 -4.79 -26.35 -4.07
CA LYS A 14 -3.40 -26.01 -3.71
C LYS A 14 -2.40 -26.51 -4.76
N ALA A 15 -2.60 -27.72 -5.28
CA ALA A 15 -1.74 -28.27 -6.32
C ALA A 15 -1.81 -27.45 -7.63
N ARG A 16 -2.97 -26.91 -8.00
CA ARG A 16 -3.11 -26.00 -9.14
C ARG A 16 -2.30 -24.72 -8.93
N ILE A 17 -2.40 -24.10 -7.74
CA ILE A 17 -1.59 -22.91 -7.41
C ILE A 17 -0.09 -23.22 -7.48
N ASP A 18 0.33 -24.35 -6.93
CA ASP A 18 1.74 -24.77 -6.95
C ASP A 18 2.25 -25.08 -8.38
N ALA A 19 1.35 -25.47 -9.28
CA ALA A 19 1.64 -25.61 -10.69
C ALA A 19 1.66 -24.29 -11.49
N GLY A 20 1.31 -23.16 -10.82
CA GLY A 20 1.30 -21.83 -11.44
C GLY A 20 -0.04 -21.42 -12.05
N ASP A 21 -1.10 -22.22 -11.87
CA ASP A 21 -2.43 -21.87 -12.35
C ASP A 21 -2.93 -20.57 -11.69
N LYS A 22 -3.67 -19.79 -12.47
CA LYS A 22 -4.32 -18.58 -12.00
C LYS A 22 -5.80 -18.85 -11.67
N ILE A 23 -6.27 -18.25 -10.60
CA ILE A 23 -7.63 -18.42 -10.07
C ILE A 23 -8.47 -17.21 -10.49
N GLU A 24 -9.61 -17.45 -11.10
CA GLU A 24 -10.58 -16.42 -11.46
C GLU A 24 -11.65 -16.23 -10.37
N GLY A 25 -12.36 -15.08 -10.39
CA GLY A 25 -13.40 -14.77 -9.42
C GLY A 25 -14.55 -15.77 -9.37
N GLY A 26 -14.87 -16.41 -10.51
CA GLY A 26 -15.90 -17.45 -10.61
C GLY A 26 -15.44 -18.86 -10.27
N ASP A 27 -14.14 -19.08 -10.05
CA ASP A 27 -13.63 -20.41 -9.70
C ASP A 27 -14.04 -20.81 -8.28
N TRP A 28 -14.24 -22.13 -8.09
CA TRP A 28 -14.31 -22.63 -6.73
C TRP A 28 -12.98 -22.39 -6.01
N MET A 29 -13.04 -21.86 -4.80
CA MET A 29 -11.88 -21.64 -3.94
C MET A 29 -12.22 -21.96 -2.48
N PRO A 30 -11.25 -22.47 -1.69
CA PRO A 30 -11.43 -22.67 -0.25
C PRO A 30 -11.72 -21.36 0.47
N ASP A 31 -12.48 -21.44 1.58
CA ASP A 31 -12.81 -20.25 2.37
C ASP A 31 -11.56 -19.55 2.91
N GLU A 32 -10.52 -20.30 3.28
CA GLU A 32 -9.25 -19.77 3.77
C GLU A 32 -8.52 -18.93 2.69
N TYR A 33 -8.55 -19.40 1.44
CA TYR A 33 -8.02 -18.64 0.30
C TYR A 33 -8.81 -17.36 0.08
N ARG A 34 -10.15 -17.50 -0.01
CA ARG A 34 -11.07 -16.39 -0.24
C ARG A 34 -10.91 -15.29 0.82
N GLN A 35 -10.88 -15.69 2.10
CA GLN A 35 -10.72 -14.74 3.20
C GLN A 35 -9.33 -14.08 3.23
N ALA A 36 -8.26 -14.82 2.92
CA ALA A 36 -6.91 -14.28 2.85
C ALA A 36 -6.80 -13.25 1.71
N ALA A 37 -7.31 -13.59 0.53
CA ALA A 37 -7.34 -12.68 -0.63
C ALA A 37 -8.20 -11.44 -0.34
N LEU A 38 -9.41 -11.61 0.17
CA LEU A 38 -10.31 -10.50 0.51
C LEU A 38 -9.64 -9.52 1.48
N LYS A 39 -9.13 -10.01 2.61
CA LYS A 39 -8.51 -9.14 3.63
C LYS A 39 -7.30 -8.39 3.08
N PHE A 40 -6.50 -9.03 2.25
CA PHE A 40 -5.31 -8.41 1.68
C PHE A 40 -5.65 -7.34 0.66
N ILE A 41 -6.58 -7.63 -0.27
CA ILE A 41 -7.00 -6.71 -1.32
C ILE A 41 -7.81 -5.55 -0.72
N GLU A 42 -8.70 -5.81 0.26
CA GLU A 42 -9.43 -4.76 0.99
C GLU A 42 -8.46 -3.81 1.72
N MET A 43 -7.44 -4.34 2.40
CA MET A 43 -6.42 -3.52 3.05
C MET A 43 -5.66 -2.66 2.03
N HIS A 44 -5.34 -3.20 0.86
CA HIS A 44 -4.70 -2.45 -0.21
C HIS A 44 -5.62 -1.33 -0.73
N ALA A 45 -6.88 -1.63 -1.06
CA ALA A 45 -7.87 -0.63 -1.48
C ALA A 45 -8.05 0.49 -0.44
N ASN A 46 -8.16 0.11 0.85
CA ASN A 46 -8.22 1.06 1.96
C ASN A 46 -6.99 1.96 2.00
N SER A 47 -5.81 1.39 1.70
CA SER A 47 -4.54 2.11 1.73
C SER A 47 -4.46 3.17 0.64
N GLU A 48 -4.89 2.86 -0.57
CA GLU A 48 -4.99 3.81 -1.67
C GLU A 48 -5.90 5.00 -1.30
N VAL A 49 -7.11 4.69 -0.84
CA VAL A 49 -8.08 5.73 -0.44
C VAL A 49 -7.56 6.59 0.71
N MET A 50 -6.90 6.00 1.71
CA MET A 50 -6.34 6.73 2.85
C MET A 50 -5.04 7.44 2.51
N GLY A 51 -4.24 6.90 1.59
CA GLY A 51 -3.01 7.48 1.05
C GLY A 51 -3.24 8.79 0.30
N ALA A 52 -4.37 8.90 -0.38
CA ALA A 52 -4.78 10.15 -1.05
C ALA A 52 -4.94 11.36 -0.07
N LEU A 53 -5.19 11.13 1.22
CA LEU A 53 -5.47 12.21 2.18
C LEU A 53 -4.27 13.10 2.52
N PRO A 54 -3.08 12.57 2.90
CA PRO A 54 -1.93 13.40 3.21
C PRO A 54 -1.54 14.30 2.05
N GLU A 55 -1.41 13.76 0.85
CA GLU A 55 -1.01 14.50 -0.34
C GLU A 55 -2.11 15.44 -0.85
N GLY A 56 -3.36 15.04 -0.75
CA GLY A 56 -4.52 15.89 -1.09
C GLY A 56 -4.57 17.19 -0.29
N THR A 57 -4.10 17.20 0.97
CA THR A 57 -4.01 18.42 1.78
C THR A 57 -2.91 19.39 1.29
N TRP A 58 -1.98 18.91 0.47
CA TRP A 58 -0.88 19.69 -0.07
C TRP A 58 -1.19 20.30 -1.44
N ILE A 59 -2.23 19.86 -2.15
CA ILE A 59 -2.61 20.42 -3.46
C ILE A 59 -2.70 21.95 -3.41
N PRO A 60 -3.48 22.58 -2.51
CA PRO A 60 -3.53 24.05 -2.42
C PRO A 60 -2.23 24.70 -1.96
N ARG A 61 -1.39 23.97 -1.20
CA ARG A 61 -0.15 24.45 -0.58
C ARG A 61 1.10 24.26 -1.46
N ALA A 62 1.02 23.42 -2.49
CA ALA A 62 2.15 23.14 -3.38
C ALA A 62 2.71 24.43 -4.01
N PRO A 63 4.06 24.58 -4.10
CA PRO A 63 4.71 25.87 -4.38
C PRO A 63 4.50 26.37 -5.80
N THR A 64 4.21 25.50 -6.77
CA THR A 64 4.05 25.87 -8.18
C THR A 64 2.80 25.24 -8.78
N LEU A 65 2.28 25.82 -9.87
CA LEU A 65 1.15 25.25 -10.60
C LEU A 65 1.47 23.84 -11.13
N LYS A 66 2.70 23.62 -11.63
CA LYS A 66 3.15 22.28 -12.05
C LYS A 66 2.99 21.27 -10.93
N ARG A 67 3.45 21.60 -9.70
CA ARG A 67 3.38 20.69 -8.55
C ARG A 67 1.94 20.48 -8.06
N LYS A 68 1.09 21.52 -8.13
CA LYS A 68 -0.35 21.37 -7.85
C LYS A 68 -1.01 20.38 -8.80
N LEU A 69 -0.76 20.50 -10.11
CA LEU A 69 -1.31 19.60 -11.12
C LEU A 69 -0.81 18.15 -10.94
N SER A 70 0.49 17.96 -10.68
CA SER A 70 1.04 16.61 -10.41
C SER A 70 0.40 15.96 -9.21
N LEU A 71 0.24 16.67 -8.08
CA LEU A 71 -0.44 16.14 -6.90
C LEU A 71 -1.93 15.89 -7.14
N THR A 72 -2.60 16.74 -7.92
CA THR A 72 -4.01 16.52 -8.26
C THR A 72 -4.19 15.25 -9.06
N ALA A 73 -3.34 15.01 -10.07
CA ALA A 73 -3.37 13.80 -10.88
C ALA A 73 -3.11 12.58 -10.01
N LYS A 74 -2.04 12.59 -9.19
CA LYS A 74 -1.73 11.49 -8.27
C LYS A 74 -2.90 11.18 -7.34
N VAL A 75 -3.44 12.17 -6.64
CA VAL A 75 -4.56 11.96 -5.69
C VAL A 75 -5.81 11.40 -6.39
N GLN A 76 -6.07 11.79 -7.64
CA GLN A 76 -7.14 11.22 -8.45
C GLN A 76 -6.87 9.74 -8.75
N ASP A 77 -5.64 9.40 -9.15
CA ASP A 77 -5.24 8.03 -9.45
C ASP A 77 -5.33 7.13 -8.21
N GLU A 78 -4.84 7.56 -7.03
CA GLU A 78 -4.94 6.83 -5.76
C GLU A 78 -6.39 6.46 -5.40
N VAL A 79 -7.33 7.41 -5.56
CA VAL A 79 -8.76 7.13 -5.35
C VAL A 79 -9.28 6.15 -6.40
N GLY A 80 -8.83 6.28 -7.65
CA GLY A 80 -9.15 5.38 -8.75
C GLY A 80 -8.64 3.95 -8.51
N HIS A 81 -7.40 3.82 -8.03
CA HIS A 81 -6.80 2.54 -7.64
C HIS A 81 -7.62 1.86 -6.53
N GLY A 82 -7.99 2.62 -5.50
CA GLY A 82 -8.87 2.12 -4.44
C GLY A 82 -10.19 1.57 -4.99
N GLN A 83 -10.85 2.27 -5.93
CA GLN A 83 -12.07 1.80 -6.59
C GLN A 83 -11.87 0.50 -7.38
N ILE A 84 -10.78 0.40 -8.14
CA ILE A 84 -10.45 -0.81 -8.89
C ILE A 84 -10.25 -1.99 -7.94
N LEU A 85 -9.51 -1.80 -6.85
CA LEU A 85 -9.22 -2.84 -5.87
C LEU A 85 -10.46 -3.26 -5.09
N TYR A 86 -11.34 -2.33 -4.69
CA TYR A 86 -12.63 -2.69 -4.11
C TYR A 86 -13.46 -3.53 -5.06
N ARG A 87 -13.49 -3.17 -6.37
CA ARG A 87 -14.21 -3.97 -7.36
C ARG A 87 -13.65 -5.41 -7.48
N VAL A 88 -12.33 -5.55 -7.41
CA VAL A 88 -11.67 -6.87 -7.38
C VAL A 88 -12.07 -7.66 -6.13
N ALA A 89 -12.18 -7.00 -4.98
CA ALA A 89 -12.54 -7.64 -3.71
C ALA A 89 -14.03 -8.03 -3.64
N GLU A 90 -14.92 -7.37 -4.38
CA GLU A 90 -16.37 -7.70 -4.41
C GLU A 90 -16.62 -9.14 -4.85
N ASP A 91 -15.85 -9.66 -5.81
CA ASP A 91 -15.96 -11.03 -6.30
C ASP A 91 -15.58 -12.08 -5.21
N LEU A 92 -14.98 -11.62 -4.11
CA LEU A 92 -14.64 -12.43 -2.93
C LEU A 92 -15.72 -12.40 -1.83
N GLY A 93 -16.83 -11.69 -2.06
CA GLY A 93 -18.05 -11.78 -1.24
C GLY A 93 -18.29 -10.66 -0.24
N LYS A 94 -17.67 -9.47 -0.43
CA LYS A 94 -17.93 -8.27 0.39
C LYS A 94 -18.10 -7.06 -0.51
N THR A 95 -19.23 -6.33 -0.41
CA THR A 95 -19.50 -5.19 -1.29
C THR A 95 -18.58 -4.00 -1.00
N ARG A 96 -18.40 -3.12 -2.00
CA ARG A 96 -17.62 -1.87 -1.84
C ARG A 96 -18.14 -1.00 -0.72
N GLU A 97 -19.47 -0.88 -0.61
CA GLU A 97 -20.14 -0.12 0.43
C GLU A 97 -19.81 -0.68 1.81
N GLN A 98 -19.85 -2.01 1.97
CA GLN A 98 -19.48 -2.67 3.22
C GLN A 98 -18.02 -2.46 3.56
N MET A 99 -17.11 -2.60 2.58
CA MET A 99 -15.67 -2.40 2.79
C MET A 99 -15.37 -0.96 3.18
N PHE A 100 -15.98 0.03 2.51
CA PHE A 100 -15.77 1.43 2.81
C PHE A 100 -16.42 1.84 4.14
N ASP A 101 -17.61 1.32 4.46
CA ASP A 101 -18.25 1.53 5.77
C ASP A 101 -17.39 0.95 6.90
N ASP A 102 -16.80 -0.23 6.70
CA ASP A 102 -15.87 -0.82 7.65
C ASP A 102 -14.61 0.03 7.83
N LEU A 103 -14.06 0.59 6.74
CA LEU A 103 -12.91 1.49 6.80
C LEU A 103 -13.21 2.74 7.63
N VAL A 104 -14.27 3.48 7.31
CA VAL A 104 -14.55 4.77 7.97
C VAL A 104 -14.97 4.63 9.44
N ASN A 105 -15.43 3.44 9.82
CA ASN A 105 -15.73 3.09 11.21
C ASN A 105 -14.57 2.40 11.94
N GLY A 106 -13.38 2.32 11.32
CA GLY A 106 -12.17 1.75 11.94
C GLY A 106 -12.23 0.24 12.18
N ARG A 107 -13.12 -0.49 11.50
CA ARG A 107 -13.26 -1.94 11.62
C ARG A 107 -12.27 -2.72 10.76
N THR A 108 -11.68 -2.09 9.75
CA THR A 108 -10.67 -2.65 8.88
C THR A 108 -9.39 -1.84 8.89
N LYS A 109 -8.32 -2.40 8.35
CA LYS A 109 -6.98 -1.79 8.38
C LYS A 109 -6.66 -1.11 7.05
N PHE A 110 -5.76 -0.15 7.13
CA PHE A 110 -5.01 0.41 6.02
C PHE A 110 -3.52 0.46 6.38
N HIS A 111 -2.68 0.80 5.42
CA HIS A 111 -1.24 0.67 5.56
C HIS A 111 -0.67 1.62 6.63
N ASN A 112 0.35 1.16 7.38
CA ASN A 112 0.93 1.86 8.52
C ASN A 112 1.39 3.29 8.19
N VAL A 113 2.01 3.52 7.05
CA VAL A 113 2.55 4.82 6.66
C VAL A 113 1.48 5.92 6.59
N PHE A 114 0.24 5.55 6.29
CA PHE A 114 -0.88 6.50 6.24
C PHE A 114 -1.46 6.85 7.61
N HIS A 115 -0.83 6.45 8.68
CA HIS A 115 -1.14 6.87 10.05
C HIS A 115 -0.22 7.99 10.56
N TYR A 116 0.79 8.41 9.78
CA TYR A 116 1.76 9.45 10.17
C TYR A 116 1.45 10.80 9.49
N PRO A 117 1.79 11.94 10.14
CA PRO A 117 1.57 13.26 9.57
C PRO A 117 2.51 13.54 8.38
N ALA A 118 2.00 14.28 7.38
CA ALA A 118 2.81 14.89 6.32
C ALA A 118 2.79 16.42 6.54
N GLU A 119 3.74 16.93 7.30
CA GLU A 119 3.73 18.30 7.83
C GLU A 119 4.49 19.28 6.94
N THR A 120 5.48 18.78 6.20
CA THR A 120 6.38 19.59 5.38
C THR A 120 6.36 19.20 3.92
N TRP A 121 6.87 20.06 3.05
CA TRP A 121 7.05 19.75 1.64
C TRP A 121 8.11 18.64 1.43
N GLY A 122 9.05 18.51 2.39
CA GLY A 122 9.98 17.38 2.45
C GLY A 122 9.28 16.04 2.65
N ASP A 123 8.21 16.01 3.46
CA ASP A 123 7.41 14.79 3.65
C ASP A 123 6.69 14.38 2.37
N VAL A 124 6.16 15.35 1.62
CA VAL A 124 5.53 15.09 0.31
C VAL A 124 6.55 14.51 -0.66
N ALA A 125 7.77 15.05 -0.68
CA ALA A 125 8.86 14.52 -1.50
C ALA A 125 9.25 13.09 -1.08
N TYR A 126 9.32 12.84 0.23
CA TYR A 126 9.63 11.52 0.77
C TYR A 126 8.55 10.49 0.40
N ILE A 127 7.29 10.84 0.60
CA ILE A 127 6.15 9.97 0.26
C ILE A 127 6.19 9.64 -1.24
N GLY A 128 6.26 10.66 -2.09
CA GLY A 128 6.24 10.49 -3.55
C GLY A 128 7.42 9.71 -4.12
N TRP A 129 8.53 9.57 -3.40
CA TRP A 129 9.69 8.82 -3.90
C TRP A 129 9.94 7.53 -3.12
N LEU A 130 10.01 7.58 -1.80
CA LEU A 130 10.43 6.42 -1.02
C LEU A 130 9.26 5.54 -0.56
N ILE A 131 8.09 6.13 -0.24
CA ILE A 131 6.90 5.34 0.07
C ILE A 131 6.31 4.76 -1.22
N ASP A 132 6.16 5.57 -2.28
CA ASP A 132 5.70 5.07 -3.58
C ASP A 132 6.68 4.02 -4.14
N GLY A 133 7.98 4.21 -3.90
CA GLY A 133 9.01 3.23 -4.25
C GLY A 133 8.85 1.91 -3.52
N ALA A 134 8.59 1.94 -2.21
CA ALA A 134 8.29 0.74 -1.41
C ALA A 134 6.97 0.09 -1.85
N ALA A 135 5.95 0.90 -2.18
CA ALA A 135 4.69 0.43 -2.72
C ALA A 135 4.90 -0.29 -4.06
N LEU A 136 5.62 0.34 -4.99
CA LEU A 136 5.86 -0.24 -6.32
C LEU A 136 6.68 -1.54 -6.27
N VAL A 137 7.67 -1.66 -5.36
CA VAL A 137 8.39 -2.93 -5.12
C VAL A 137 7.41 -4.03 -4.71
N ASN A 138 6.48 -3.73 -3.79
CA ASN A 138 5.45 -4.69 -3.37
C ASN A 138 4.47 -5.01 -4.50
N GLN A 139 3.94 -3.99 -5.18
CA GLN A 139 2.92 -4.14 -6.22
C GLN A 139 3.43 -4.92 -7.44
N LYS A 140 4.70 -4.73 -7.84
CA LYS A 140 5.32 -5.51 -8.91
C LYS A 140 5.39 -7.00 -8.58
N ALA A 141 5.64 -7.37 -7.34
CA ALA A 141 5.62 -8.77 -6.92
C ALA A 141 4.20 -9.40 -7.00
N LEU A 142 3.15 -8.58 -6.97
CA LEU A 142 1.77 -9.03 -7.09
C LEU A 142 1.34 -9.32 -8.54
N LEU A 143 2.15 -8.95 -9.54
CA LEU A 143 1.90 -9.31 -10.95
C LEU A 143 1.94 -10.82 -11.19
N ASP A 144 2.55 -11.57 -10.29
CA ASP A 144 2.63 -13.02 -10.31
C ASP A 144 1.65 -13.70 -9.33
N ALA A 145 0.77 -12.94 -8.66
CA ALA A 145 -0.19 -13.45 -7.70
C ALA A 145 -1.10 -14.55 -8.29
N SER A 146 -1.58 -15.46 -7.44
CA SER A 146 -2.47 -16.55 -7.86
C SER A 146 -3.86 -16.07 -8.26
N TYR A 147 -4.36 -14.93 -7.70
CA TYR A 147 -5.69 -14.39 -7.99
C TYR A 147 -5.66 -13.46 -9.21
N MET A 148 -6.17 -13.95 -10.35
CA MET A 148 -6.05 -13.27 -11.64
C MET A 148 -6.75 -11.92 -11.73
N PRO A 149 -7.94 -11.68 -11.11
CA PRO A 149 -8.51 -10.34 -11.08
C PRO A 149 -7.60 -9.30 -10.43
N TYR A 150 -6.87 -9.69 -9.39
CA TYR A 150 -5.90 -8.81 -8.74
C TYR A 150 -4.67 -8.54 -9.62
N VAL A 151 -4.15 -9.55 -10.31
CA VAL A 151 -3.06 -9.38 -11.29
C VAL A 151 -3.46 -8.40 -12.38
N ARG A 152 -4.70 -8.48 -12.90
CA ARG A 152 -5.20 -7.53 -13.91
C ARG A 152 -5.25 -6.10 -13.38
N ALA A 153 -5.68 -5.91 -12.13
CA ALA A 153 -5.64 -4.61 -11.47
C ALA A 153 -4.20 -4.08 -11.37
N MET A 154 -3.25 -4.90 -10.92
CA MET A 154 -1.85 -4.50 -10.80
C MET A 154 -1.20 -4.15 -12.15
N ARG A 155 -1.57 -4.83 -13.23
CA ARG A 155 -1.10 -4.48 -14.59
C ARG A 155 -1.52 -3.08 -15.04
N ARG A 156 -2.62 -2.57 -14.50
CA ARG A 156 -3.06 -1.20 -14.72
C ARG A 156 -2.42 -0.22 -13.73
N ILE A 157 -2.40 -0.56 -12.45
CA ILE A 157 -1.93 0.31 -11.37
C ILE A 157 -0.41 0.57 -11.45
N CYS A 158 0.42 -0.45 -11.62
CA CYS A 158 1.88 -0.30 -11.60
C CYS A 158 2.45 0.72 -12.61
N PRO A 159 1.95 0.85 -13.87
CA PRO A 159 2.38 1.91 -14.76
C PRO A 159 2.05 3.32 -14.26
N GLU A 160 0.85 3.51 -13.68
CA GLU A 160 0.41 4.80 -13.10
C GLU A 160 1.28 5.14 -11.88
N GLU A 161 1.54 4.19 -10.99
CA GLU A 161 2.47 4.33 -9.86
C GLU A 161 3.90 4.68 -10.28
N SER A 162 4.34 4.17 -11.42
CA SER A 162 5.67 4.52 -11.97
C SER A 162 5.77 5.99 -12.37
N LEU A 163 4.66 6.64 -12.73
CA LEU A 163 4.59 8.08 -12.99
C LEU A 163 4.61 8.88 -11.68
N HIS A 164 3.89 8.41 -10.64
CA HIS A 164 3.92 9.01 -9.31
C HIS A 164 5.33 9.02 -8.74
N LEU A 165 6.00 7.86 -8.80
CA LEU A 165 7.38 7.71 -8.36
C LEU A 165 8.33 8.68 -9.06
N ARG A 166 8.19 8.87 -10.38
CA ARG A 166 9.00 9.81 -11.16
C ARG A 166 8.77 11.26 -10.70
N HIS A 167 7.53 11.64 -10.43
CA HIS A 167 7.22 12.98 -9.91
C HIS A 167 7.82 13.20 -8.53
N GLY A 168 7.82 12.18 -7.66
CA GLY A 168 8.47 12.22 -6.36
C GLY A 168 9.98 12.35 -6.47
N GLU A 169 10.62 11.58 -7.36
CA GLU A 169 12.07 11.66 -7.61
C GLU A 169 12.48 13.06 -8.12
N GLU A 170 11.71 13.64 -9.07
CA GLU A 170 11.94 15.02 -9.53
C GLU A 170 11.84 16.04 -8.38
N LEU A 171 10.89 15.83 -7.45
CA LEU A 171 10.72 16.73 -6.31
C LEU A 171 11.89 16.61 -5.32
N VAL A 172 12.34 15.39 -5.04
CA VAL A 172 13.55 15.17 -4.21
C VAL A 172 14.77 15.85 -4.84
N LEU A 173 14.98 15.67 -6.14
CA LEU A 173 16.09 16.31 -6.86
C LEU A 173 16.03 17.84 -6.77
N GLU A 174 14.84 18.45 -6.88
CA GLU A 174 14.66 19.91 -6.70
C GLU A 174 15.07 20.34 -5.28
N LEU A 175 14.67 19.62 -4.23
CA LEU A 175 15.00 19.95 -2.86
C LEU A 175 16.50 19.78 -2.56
N VAL A 176 17.07 18.66 -3.00
CA VAL A 176 18.48 18.32 -2.71
C VAL A 176 19.46 19.20 -3.49
N SER A 177 19.08 19.67 -4.69
CA SER A 177 19.90 20.57 -5.52
C SER A 177 19.66 22.05 -5.19
N GLY A 178 18.70 22.35 -4.34
CA GLY A 178 18.31 23.71 -3.97
C GLY A 178 19.18 24.33 -2.88
N THR A 179 18.58 25.15 -2.01
CA THR A 179 19.28 25.78 -0.90
C THR A 179 19.61 24.76 0.21
N LYS A 180 20.47 25.17 1.14
CA LYS A 180 20.77 24.33 2.32
C LYS A 180 19.51 23.96 3.11
N GLU A 181 18.62 24.92 3.30
CA GLU A 181 17.35 24.72 4.03
C GLU A 181 16.44 23.73 3.29
N GLN A 182 16.38 23.75 1.96
CA GLN A 182 15.62 22.80 1.17
C GLN A 182 16.17 21.37 1.30
N ARG A 183 17.51 21.23 1.25
CA ARG A 183 18.17 19.93 1.49
C ARG A 183 17.92 19.42 2.91
N GLU A 184 18.04 20.29 3.92
CA GLU A 184 17.76 19.95 5.33
C GLU A 184 16.31 19.54 5.53
N LEU A 185 15.36 20.16 4.82
CA LEU A 185 13.94 19.79 4.87
C LEU A 185 13.71 18.34 4.39
N PHE A 186 14.41 17.91 3.35
CA PHE A 186 14.31 16.52 2.87
C PHE A 186 15.06 15.56 3.80
N GLN A 187 16.24 15.93 4.32
CA GLN A 187 16.96 15.12 5.30
C GLN A 187 16.14 14.89 6.56
N ASP A 188 15.45 15.93 7.07
CA ASP A 188 14.56 15.81 8.20
C ASP A 188 13.39 14.85 7.93
N ALA A 189 12.79 14.90 6.73
CA ALA A 189 11.79 13.95 6.32
C ALA A 189 12.34 12.51 6.30
N VAL A 190 13.55 12.28 5.77
CA VAL A 190 14.20 10.96 5.82
C VAL A 190 14.34 10.46 7.26
N ASN A 191 14.79 11.32 8.17
CA ASN A 191 14.98 10.95 9.58
C ASN A 191 13.68 10.53 10.26
N ARG A 192 12.56 11.20 9.94
CA ARG A 192 11.25 10.89 10.55
C ARG A 192 10.52 9.71 9.90
N TRP A 193 10.68 9.54 8.59
CA TRP A 193 9.92 8.57 7.84
C TRP A 193 10.64 7.22 7.66
N TRP A 194 11.93 7.12 7.99
CA TRP A 194 12.68 5.89 7.76
C TRP A 194 12.08 4.70 8.52
N GLN A 195 11.83 4.84 9.82
CA GLN A 195 11.23 3.77 10.61
C GLN A 195 9.82 3.38 10.11
N PRO A 196 8.88 4.32 9.86
CA PRO A 196 7.61 4.00 9.20
C PRO A 196 7.76 3.26 7.87
N THR A 197 8.81 3.56 7.09
CA THR A 197 9.10 2.87 5.82
C THR A 197 9.59 1.44 6.08
N MET A 198 10.37 1.20 7.11
CA MET A 198 10.76 -0.17 7.49
C MET A 198 9.54 -0.99 7.95
N HIS A 199 8.61 -0.35 8.62
CA HIS A 199 7.31 -0.94 8.96
C HIS A 199 6.44 -1.25 7.74
N PHE A 200 6.66 -0.55 6.62
CA PHE A 200 5.90 -0.75 5.37
C PHE A 200 5.92 -2.21 4.91
N PHE A 201 7.07 -2.86 4.98
CA PHE A 201 7.21 -4.26 4.56
C PHE A 201 6.64 -5.25 5.58
N GLY A 202 6.35 -4.80 6.80
CA GLY A 202 5.89 -5.63 7.91
C GLY A 202 7.01 -6.44 8.58
N PRO A 203 6.72 -7.04 9.75
CA PRO A 203 7.71 -7.83 10.47
C PRO A 203 8.08 -9.13 9.74
N PRO A 204 9.26 -9.70 10.01
CA PRO A 204 9.60 -11.04 9.53
C PRO A 204 8.55 -12.05 9.98
N SER A 205 8.08 -12.88 9.07
CA SER A 205 7.06 -13.87 9.39
C SER A 205 7.68 -15.01 10.22
N LYS A 206 7.22 -15.16 11.47
CA LYS A 206 7.60 -16.28 12.36
C LYS A 206 6.66 -17.49 12.23
N LYS A 207 5.56 -17.35 11.47
CA LYS A 207 4.52 -18.38 11.27
C LYS A 207 4.30 -18.58 9.78
N LYS A 208 3.59 -19.66 9.42
CA LYS A 208 3.20 -19.90 8.02
C LYS A 208 2.43 -18.67 7.50
N ASP A 209 3.02 -17.96 6.55
CA ASP A 209 2.37 -16.83 5.87
C ASP A 209 1.32 -17.41 4.90
N MET A 210 0.05 -17.19 5.20
CA MET A 210 -1.06 -17.71 4.39
C MET A 210 -1.13 -17.04 3.02
N LEU A 211 -0.64 -15.80 2.87
CA LEU A 211 -0.59 -15.13 1.58
C LEU A 211 0.47 -15.78 0.66
N LEU A 212 1.62 -16.13 1.22
CA LEU A 212 2.65 -16.90 0.49
C LEU A 212 2.19 -18.33 0.22
N TYR A 213 1.58 -18.98 1.22
CA TYR A 213 1.06 -20.35 1.06
C TYR A 213 0.07 -20.47 -0.11
N TRP A 214 -0.81 -19.49 -0.24
CA TRP A 214 -1.79 -19.45 -1.31
C TRP A 214 -1.31 -18.75 -2.59
N GLY A 215 -0.08 -18.30 -2.65
CA GLY A 215 0.47 -17.60 -3.80
C GLY A 215 -0.19 -16.25 -4.08
N ILE A 216 -0.94 -15.67 -3.12
CA ILE A 216 -1.47 -14.31 -3.21
C ILE A 216 -0.32 -13.31 -3.15
N LYS A 217 0.67 -13.56 -2.31
CA LYS A 217 2.00 -12.95 -2.36
C LYS A 217 3.00 -13.98 -2.91
N THR A 218 3.96 -13.52 -3.66
CA THR A 218 5.00 -14.37 -4.26
C THR A 218 6.36 -14.19 -3.62
N ARG A 219 6.51 -13.17 -2.77
CA ARG A 219 7.78 -12.81 -2.12
C ARG A 219 7.58 -12.52 -0.63
N THR A 220 8.60 -12.80 0.15
CA THR A 220 8.60 -12.52 1.59
C THR A 220 8.75 -11.02 1.86
N ASN A 221 8.31 -10.58 3.04
CA ASN A 221 8.51 -9.20 3.49
C ASN A 221 9.98 -8.80 3.45
N GLU A 222 10.86 -9.70 3.88
CA GLU A 222 12.30 -9.43 3.90
C GLU A 222 12.89 -9.30 2.49
N SER A 223 12.53 -10.18 1.56
CA SER A 223 13.05 -10.09 0.19
C SER A 223 12.63 -8.79 -0.51
N LEU A 224 11.45 -8.26 -0.21
CA LEU A 224 10.96 -6.98 -0.73
C LEU A 224 11.70 -5.80 -0.09
N ARG A 225 11.97 -5.86 1.21
CA ARG A 225 12.78 -4.85 1.92
C ARG A 225 14.20 -4.81 1.38
N GLN A 226 14.83 -5.96 1.15
CA GLN A 226 16.16 -6.05 0.57
C GLN A 226 16.24 -5.45 -0.84
N GLU A 227 15.20 -5.65 -1.67
CA GLU A 227 15.09 -4.99 -2.98
C GLU A 227 14.96 -3.47 -2.84
N PHE A 228 14.15 -3.01 -1.89
CA PHE A 228 14.03 -1.58 -1.60
C PHE A 228 15.38 -0.97 -1.19
N PHE A 229 16.11 -1.61 -0.29
CA PHE A 229 17.45 -1.15 0.09
C PHE A 229 18.39 -1.07 -1.12
N SER A 230 18.45 -2.13 -1.90
CA SER A 230 19.32 -2.19 -3.08
C SER A 230 18.97 -1.13 -4.14
N THR A 231 17.70 -0.70 -4.19
CA THR A 231 17.22 0.27 -5.16
C THR A 231 17.41 1.71 -4.69
N TYR A 232 17.16 2.01 -3.41
CA TYR A 232 17.01 3.38 -2.93
C TYR A 232 18.16 3.85 -2.04
N VAL A 233 18.81 2.96 -1.28
CA VAL A 233 19.90 3.37 -0.36
C VAL A 233 21.09 3.94 -1.11
N PRO A 234 21.62 3.30 -2.17
CA PRO A 234 22.70 3.90 -2.95
C PRO A 234 22.35 5.27 -3.54
N LYS A 235 21.12 5.44 -4.04
CA LYS A 235 20.65 6.72 -4.58
C LYS A 235 20.59 7.82 -3.51
N LEU A 236 20.14 7.50 -2.29
CA LEU A 236 20.16 8.46 -1.16
C LEU A 236 21.60 8.89 -0.83
N TRP A 237 22.53 7.95 -0.78
CA TRP A 237 23.93 8.26 -0.52
C TRP A 237 24.58 9.08 -1.62
N ASP A 238 24.29 8.76 -2.90
CA ASP A 238 24.77 9.54 -4.06
C ASP A 238 24.25 11.00 -4.02
N LEU A 239 23.07 11.22 -3.48
CA LEU A 239 22.51 12.55 -3.23
C LEU A 239 23.09 13.23 -1.98
N GLY A 240 23.96 12.54 -1.23
CA GLY A 240 24.54 13.01 0.03
C GLY A 240 23.49 13.12 1.16
N ILE A 241 22.47 12.27 1.14
CA ILE A 241 21.44 12.13 2.18
C ILE A 241 21.81 10.95 3.05
N SER A 242 21.85 11.17 4.38
CA SER A 242 22.11 10.13 5.34
C SER A 242 20.83 9.38 5.72
N VAL A 243 20.96 8.09 5.95
CA VAL A 243 19.88 7.23 6.44
C VAL A 243 20.09 7.01 7.94
N PRO A 244 19.04 7.17 8.79
CA PRO A 244 19.17 7.04 10.23
C PRO A 244 19.16 5.56 10.68
N ASP A 245 20.08 4.77 10.18
CA ASP A 245 20.30 3.38 10.52
C ASP A 245 21.79 3.05 10.48
N ASP A 246 22.42 3.01 11.64
CA ASP A 246 23.87 2.82 11.80
C ASP A 246 24.36 1.41 11.38
N LYS A 247 23.45 0.44 11.26
CA LYS A 247 23.77 -0.92 10.79
C LYS A 247 23.57 -1.10 9.30
N LEU A 248 22.96 -0.13 8.63
CA LEU A 248 22.61 -0.27 7.22
C LEU A 248 23.87 -0.31 6.35
N ALA A 249 24.23 -1.49 5.89
CA ALA A 249 25.41 -1.72 5.06
C ALA A 249 25.21 -2.97 4.20
N TRP A 250 25.77 -2.97 3.00
CA TRP A 250 25.81 -4.17 2.18
C TRP A 250 26.78 -5.19 2.78
N ASN A 251 26.32 -6.41 3.03
CA ASN A 251 27.10 -7.50 3.56
C ASN A 251 27.45 -8.50 2.45
N GLU A 252 28.66 -8.41 1.94
CA GLU A 252 29.15 -9.26 0.84
C GLU A 252 29.09 -10.76 1.19
N ALA A 253 29.33 -11.13 2.45
CA ALA A 253 29.33 -12.52 2.86
C ALA A 253 27.93 -13.16 2.85
N LYS A 254 26.89 -12.35 3.06
CA LYS A 254 25.50 -12.79 3.05
C LYS A 254 24.81 -12.54 1.71
N GLY A 255 25.32 -11.62 0.90
CA GLY A 255 24.67 -11.13 -0.32
C GLY A 255 23.38 -10.35 -0.03
N GLU A 256 23.31 -9.65 1.11
CA GLU A 256 22.15 -8.89 1.57
C GLU A 256 22.58 -7.68 2.41
N TRP A 257 21.63 -6.75 2.63
CA TRP A 257 21.82 -5.60 3.51
C TRP A 257 21.64 -5.99 4.96
N ASP A 258 22.64 -5.70 5.81
CA ASP A 258 22.45 -5.63 7.26
C ASP A 258 21.71 -4.34 7.60
N TRP A 259 20.79 -4.38 8.56
CA TRP A 259 19.96 -3.27 8.95
C TRP A 259 19.49 -3.38 10.40
N SER A 260 18.99 -2.29 10.98
CA SER A 260 18.42 -2.28 12.33
C SER A 260 16.92 -2.59 12.28
N GLU A 261 16.48 -3.60 13.03
CA GLU A 261 15.03 -3.83 13.18
C GLU A 261 14.38 -2.59 13.81
N PRO A 262 13.25 -2.12 13.25
CA PRO A 262 12.52 -1.00 13.79
C PRO A 262 11.72 -1.44 15.04
N ASP A 263 11.10 -0.49 15.72
CA ASP A 263 10.19 -0.76 16.85
C ASP A 263 8.91 -1.47 16.35
N TRP A 264 8.86 -2.79 16.47
CA TRP A 264 7.69 -3.59 16.11
C TRP A 264 6.50 -3.39 17.06
N ASP A 265 6.68 -2.92 18.29
CA ASP A 265 5.58 -2.59 19.20
C ASP A 265 4.87 -1.32 18.73
N GLU A 266 5.59 -0.32 18.23
CA GLU A 266 5.02 0.84 17.56
C GLU A 266 4.24 0.39 16.31
N PHE A 267 4.81 -0.46 15.46
CA PHE A 267 4.09 -0.99 14.30
C PHE A 267 2.73 -1.59 14.68
N TRP A 268 2.72 -2.49 15.67
CA TRP A 268 1.47 -3.12 16.10
C TRP A 268 0.48 -2.15 16.70
N LYS A 269 0.93 -1.13 17.43
CA LYS A 269 0.10 -0.04 17.95
C LYS A 269 -0.55 0.73 16.80
N VAL A 270 0.24 1.15 15.82
CA VAL A 270 -0.23 1.95 14.67
C VAL A 270 -1.26 1.19 13.84
N VAL A 271 -0.98 -0.05 13.45
CA VAL A 271 -1.91 -0.84 12.60
C VAL A 271 -3.17 -1.31 13.33
N ARG A 272 -3.23 -1.14 14.66
CA ARG A 272 -4.46 -1.34 15.46
C ARG A 272 -5.32 -0.09 15.57
N GLY A 273 -4.89 1.03 15.02
CA GLY A 273 -5.66 2.27 15.00
C GLY A 273 -5.17 3.37 15.95
N ASP A 274 -4.03 3.18 16.62
CA ASP A 274 -3.45 4.14 17.59
C ASP A 274 -2.28 4.93 17.00
N GLY A 275 -2.23 5.10 15.67
CA GLY A 275 -1.25 5.95 15.03
C GLY A 275 -1.61 7.45 15.16
N PRO A 276 -0.61 8.36 15.04
CA PRO A 276 -0.77 9.79 15.37
C PRO A 276 -1.87 10.49 14.54
N MET A 277 -2.14 10.06 13.31
CA MET A 277 -3.15 10.67 12.44
C MET A 277 -4.37 9.76 12.18
N THR A 278 -4.44 8.58 12.78
CA THR A 278 -5.49 7.60 12.51
C THR A 278 -6.88 8.19 12.66
N GLN A 279 -7.18 8.70 13.85
CA GLN A 279 -8.53 9.20 14.16
C GLN A 279 -8.90 10.44 13.33
N VAL A 280 -7.94 11.32 13.07
CA VAL A 280 -8.15 12.51 12.24
C VAL A 280 -8.51 12.12 10.81
N ARG A 281 -7.81 11.14 10.24
CA ARG A 281 -8.06 10.69 8.85
C ARG A 281 -9.35 9.90 8.72
N LEU A 282 -9.63 9.01 9.66
CA LEU A 282 -10.90 8.28 9.70
C LEU A 282 -12.08 9.24 9.86
N ALA A 283 -11.98 10.21 10.78
CA ALA A 283 -13.03 11.21 10.98
C ALA A 283 -13.31 12.02 9.70
N LYS A 284 -12.27 12.44 8.96
CA LYS A 284 -12.45 13.12 7.67
C LYS A 284 -13.26 12.30 6.67
N ARG A 285 -12.92 11.01 6.50
CA ARG A 285 -13.66 10.11 5.60
C ARG A 285 -15.06 9.85 6.10
N LYS A 286 -15.21 9.60 7.39
CA LYS A 286 -16.51 9.33 8.01
C LYS A 286 -17.46 10.51 7.89
N THR A 287 -17.00 11.72 8.16
CA THR A 287 -17.85 12.93 8.03
C THR A 287 -18.42 13.05 6.63
N VAL A 288 -17.60 12.86 5.59
CA VAL A 288 -18.07 12.88 4.19
C VAL A 288 -19.05 11.73 3.93
N TRP A 289 -18.73 10.53 4.39
CA TRP A 289 -19.56 9.34 4.23
C TRP A 289 -20.96 9.54 4.83
N ASP A 290 -21.02 9.99 6.07
CA ASP A 290 -22.28 10.20 6.78
C ASP A 290 -23.09 11.37 6.17
N THR A 291 -22.45 12.49 5.85
CA THR A 291 -23.13 13.66 5.28
C THR A 291 -23.76 13.39 3.91
N HIS A 292 -23.19 12.45 3.14
CA HIS A 292 -23.69 12.09 1.83
C HIS A 292 -24.49 10.78 1.81
N ALA A 293 -24.97 10.30 2.96
CA ALA A 293 -25.80 9.09 3.05
C ALA A 293 -27.04 9.16 2.12
N TRP A 294 -27.69 10.32 2.05
CA TRP A 294 -28.85 10.58 1.20
C TRP A 294 -28.59 10.31 -0.30
N ILE A 295 -27.35 10.54 -0.79
CA ILE A 295 -27.00 10.24 -2.19
C ILE A 295 -27.07 8.73 -2.41
N ARG A 296 -26.52 7.94 -1.50
CA ARG A 296 -26.55 6.47 -1.60
C ARG A 296 -27.97 5.93 -1.54
N GLU A 297 -28.82 6.50 -0.70
CA GLU A 297 -30.23 6.14 -0.59
C GLU A 297 -31.00 6.41 -1.90
N VAL A 298 -30.73 7.55 -2.55
CA VAL A 298 -31.34 7.86 -3.87
C VAL A 298 -30.93 6.85 -4.93
N PHE A 299 -29.63 6.51 -5.00
CA PHE A 299 -29.14 5.52 -5.98
C PHE A 299 -29.65 4.10 -5.70
N ALA A 300 -29.76 3.70 -4.42
CA ALA A 300 -30.38 2.42 -4.06
C ALA A 300 -31.85 2.36 -4.50
N GLY A 301 -32.63 3.40 -4.24
CA GLY A 301 -34.03 3.48 -4.66
C GLY A 301 -34.22 3.46 -6.18
N ILE A 302 -33.25 3.99 -6.97
CA ILE A 302 -33.28 3.89 -8.44
C ILE A 302 -32.99 2.46 -8.90
N ALA A 303 -32.04 1.76 -8.25
CA ALA A 303 -31.70 0.38 -8.60
C ALA A 303 -32.85 -0.59 -8.31
N ASP A 304 -33.60 -0.36 -7.23
CA ASP A 304 -34.76 -1.20 -6.86
C ASP A 304 -35.99 -0.92 -7.77
N ALA A 305 -36.00 0.20 -8.47
CA ALA A 305 -37.10 0.59 -9.38
C ALA A 305 -36.87 0.21 -10.85
N ALA A 306 -35.66 -0.28 -11.20
CA ALA A 306 -35.27 -0.69 -12.55
C ALA A 306 -35.26 -2.21 -12.71
#